data_79066dda83d062fd40ea0987f820efc8
#
_entry.id   79066dda83d062fd40ea0987f820efc8
#
_cell.length_a   1.000
_cell.length_b   1.000
_cell.length_c   1.000
_cell.angle_alpha   90.00
_cell.angle_beta   90.00
_cell.angle_gamma   90.00
#
_symmetry.space_group_name_H-M   'P 1'
#
loop_
_entity.id
_entity.type
_entity.pdbx_description
1 polymer ?
#
loop_
_entity_poly.entity_id
_entity_poly.type
_entity_poly.pdbx_seq_one_letter_code
_entity_poly.pdbx_strand_id
1 'polypeptide(L)'
;MNESVRSTTPSVIIIGTGFGGLCMAIQLRNAGIETFTLLEKASGVGGTWRDNTYPGAACDVQSHLYSFSFEPKHDWSRKFGLQPEILDYMQHCVEKYDLAGHIQFNNEVASAVFNEATNTWTVTTTDG
;
A
#
# COMPACT_ATOMS: atom_id res chain seq x y z
N MET A 1 -1.89 12.52 40.92
CA MET A 1 -2.90 12.17 39.92
C MET A 1 -2.18 11.89 38.63
N ASN A 2 -2.07 10.63 38.26
CA ASN A 2 -1.56 10.26 36.96
C ASN A 2 -2.73 10.28 35.99
N GLU A 3 -2.93 11.38 35.29
CA GLU A 3 -3.64 11.30 34.02
C GLU A 3 -2.76 10.43 33.11
N SER A 4 -3.19 9.18 32.93
CA SER A 4 -2.63 8.36 31.88
C SER A 4 -2.94 9.08 30.58
N VAL A 5 -1.93 9.72 29.99
CA VAL A 5 -2.00 10.15 28.60
C VAL A 5 -2.31 8.89 27.81
N ARG A 6 -3.58 8.71 27.44
CA ARG A 6 -3.95 7.68 26.49
C ARG A 6 -3.15 7.99 25.22
N SER A 7 -2.16 7.16 24.94
CA SER A 7 -1.47 7.19 23.67
C SER A 7 -2.52 6.96 22.59
N THR A 8 -2.97 8.04 21.95
CA THR A 8 -3.94 8.00 20.86
C THR A 8 -3.22 7.69 19.56
N THR A 9 -2.66 6.46 19.47
CA THR A 9 -2.14 5.97 18.19
C THR A 9 -3.34 5.81 17.25
N PRO A 10 -3.34 6.47 16.08
CA PRO A 10 -4.47 6.37 15.16
C PRO A 10 -4.59 4.96 14.59
N SER A 11 -5.83 4.52 14.38
CA SER A 11 -6.13 3.36 13.53
C SER A 11 -6.33 3.86 12.11
N VAL A 12 -5.61 3.29 11.15
CA VAL A 12 -5.57 3.75 9.77
C VAL A 12 -6.01 2.64 8.82
N ILE A 13 -6.93 2.97 7.93
CA ILE A 13 -7.28 2.10 6.80
C ILE A 13 -6.70 2.73 5.53
N ILE A 14 -5.99 1.91 4.77
CA ILE A 14 -5.42 2.27 3.48
C ILE A 14 -6.20 1.53 2.40
N ILE A 15 -6.69 2.23 1.41
CA ILE A 15 -7.44 1.63 0.31
C ILE A 15 -6.50 1.37 -0.86
N GLY A 16 -6.28 0.09 -1.16
CA GLY A 16 -5.46 -0.35 -2.27
C GLY A 16 -3.99 -0.61 -1.94
N THR A 17 -3.35 -1.46 -2.74
CA THR A 17 -1.95 -1.88 -2.61
C THR A 17 -1.12 -1.54 -3.84
N GLY A 18 -1.44 -0.45 -4.50
CA GLY A 18 -0.57 0.17 -5.49
C GLY A 18 0.60 0.88 -4.81
N PHE A 19 1.40 1.62 -5.56
CA PHE A 19 2.56 2.35 -4.99
C PHE A 19 2.17 3.28 -3.84
N GLY A 20 1.08 4.03 -3.99
CA GLY A 20 0.63 4.96 -2.96
C GLY A 20 0.26 4.28 -1.65
N GLY A 21 -0.49 3.19 -1.72
CA GLY A 21 -0.90 2.42 -0.54
C GLY A 21 0.28 1.77 0.17
N LEU A 22 1.17 1.13 -0.58
CA LEU A 22 2.39 0.53 -0.02
C LEU A 22 3.31 1.58 0.60
N CYS A 23 3.47 2.73 -0.04
CA CYS A 23 4.26 3.84 0.51
C CYS A 23 3.70 4.31 1.85
N MET A 24 2.41 4.53 1.95
CA MET A 24 1.77 4.95 3.20
C MET A 24 1.99 3.91 4.29
N ALA A 25 1.81 2.63 4.00
CA ALA A 25 2.02 1.55 4.96
C ALA A 25 3.45 1.52 5.50
N ILE A 26 4.44 1.64 4.62
CA ILE A 26 5.86 1.66 5.00
C ILE A 26 6.16 2.88 5.86
N GLN A 27 5.66 4.05 5.49
CA GLN A 27 5.89 5.28 6.26
C GLN A 27 5.21 5.26 7.62
N LEU A 28 4.04 4.68 7.75
CA LEU A 28 3.39 4.46 9.05
C LEU A 28 4.24 3.57 9.94
N ARG A 29 4.73 2.45 9.41
CA ARG A 29 5.61 1.55 10.14
C ARG A 29 6.90 2.25 10.58
N ASN A 30 7.53 3.01 9.69
CA ASN A 30 8.74 3.77 10.03
C ASN A 30 8.48 4.83 11.11
N ALA A 31 7.26 5.33 11.21
CA ALA A 31 6.84 6.25 12.27
C ALA A 31 6.41 5.53 13.57
N GLY A 32 6.52 4.21 13.64
CA GLY A 32 6.13 3.41 14.81
C GLY A 32 4.63 3.17 14.94
N ILE A 33 3.86 3.40 13.87
CA ILE A 33 2.42 3.17 13.84
C ILE A 33 2.16 1.80 13.19
N GLU A 34 1.73 0.82 13.99
CA GLU A 34 1.43 -0.55 13.55
C GLU A 34 -0.07 -0.80 13.40
N THR A 35 -0.91 0.14 13.81
CA THR A 35 -2.37 0.04 13.79
C THR A 35 -2.95 0.46 12.45
N PHE A 36 -2.51 -0.17 11.39
CA PHE A 36 -3.00 0.07 10.03
C PHE A 36 -3.37 -1.23 9.31
N THR A 37 -4.32 -1.13 8.40
CA THR A 37 -4.78 -2.22 7.55
C THR A 37 -4.93 -1.71 6.12
N LEU A 38 -4.42 -2.48 5.15
CA LEU A 38 -4.65 -2.22 3.74
C LEU A 38 -5.78 -3.13 3.25
N LEU A 39 -6.78 -2.53 2.60
CA LEU A 39 -7.87 -3.27 1.97
C LEU A 39 -7.62 -3.29 0.46
N GLU A 40 -7.40 -4.48 -0.09
CA GLU A 40 -7.13 -4.70 -1.50
C GLU A 40 -8.25 -5.53 -2.15
N LYS A 41 -8.85 -5.00 -3.21
CA LYS A 41 -9.92 -5.70 -3.92
C LYS A 41 -9.43 -6.95 -4.67
N ALA A 42 -8.19 -6.95 -5.13
CA ALA A 42 -7.59 -8.06 -5.86
C ALA A 42 -7.02 -9.12 -4.91
N SER A 43 -6.54 -10.21 -5.49
CA SER A 43 -5.92 -11.32 -4.75
C SER A 43 -4.41 -11.15 -4.56
N GLY A 44 -3.85 -10.03 -5.01
CA GLY A 44 -2.42 -9.72 -4.90
C GLY A 44 -2.16 -8.22 -4.91
N VAL A 45 -0.96 -7.83 -4.52
CA VAL A 45 -0.52 -6.44 -4.54
C VAL A 45 -0.18 -5.97 -5.96
N GLY A 46 -0.15 -4.65 -6.15
CA GLY A 46 0.44 -4.06 -7.35
C GLY A 46 -0.44 -3.08 -8.11
N GLY A 47 -1.76 -3.09 -7.91
CA GLY A 47 -2.66 -2.19 -8.62
C GLY A 47 -2.48 -2.24 -10.13
N THR A 48 -2.21 -1.12 -10.75
CA THR A 48 -1.94 -1.01 -12.20
C THR A 48 -0.87 -2.01 -12.69
N TRP A 49 0.17 -2.26 -11.91
CA TRP A 49 1.26 -3.15 -12.31
C TRP A 49 0.93 -4.62 -12.13
N ARG A 50 -0.10 -4.94 -11.38
CA ARG A 50 -0.68 -6.27 -11.33
C ARG A 50 -1.72 -6.47 -12.46
N ASP A 51 -2.55 -5.46 -12.69
CA ASP A 51 -3.74 -5.58 -13.54
C ASP A 51 -3.43 -5.50 -15.04
N ASN A 52 -2.33 -4.85 -15.43
CA ASN A 52 -1.97 -4.60 -16.83
C ASN A 52 -0.85 -5.54 -17.30
N THR A 53 -1.24 -6.69 -17.83
CA THR A 53 -0.31 -7.77 -18.24
C THR A 53 -0.25 -7.96 -19.76
N TYR A 54 -0.71 -6.99 -20.53
CA TYR A 54 -0.67 -7.07 -22.00
C TYR A 54 0.78 -7.05 -22.51
N PRO A 55 1.02 -7.61 -23.73
CA PRO A 55 2.36 -7.62 -24.32
C PRO A 55 2.93 -6.20 -24.47
N GLY A 56 4.14 -5.99 -23.96
CA GLY A 56 4.82 -4.71 -24.02
C GLY A 56 4.44 -3.73 -22.88
N ALA A 57 3.63 -4.16 -21.91
CA ALA A 57 3.32 -3.32 -20.72
C ALA A 57 4.60 -2.90 -20.03
N ALA A 58 4.86 -1.59 -19.97
CA ALA A 58 6.08 -1.00 -19.45
C ALA A 58 5.80 0.40 -18.89
N CYS A 59 6.72 0.89 -18.07
CA CYS A 59 6.67 2.26 -17.58
C CYS A 59 7.19 3.25 -18.64
N ASP A 60 6.62 4.44 -18.65
CA ASP A 60 7.06 5.59 -19.44
C ASP A 60 8.00 6.53 -18.65
N VAL A 61 8.28 6.20 -17.41
CA VAL A 61 9.27 6.84 -16.55
C VAL A 61 10.53 5.99 -16.52
N GLN A 62 11.70 6.63 -16.56
CA GLN A 62 12.99 5.93 -16.49
C GLN A 62 13.08 5.13 -15.18
N SER A 63 13.60 3.90 -15.28
CA SER A 63 13.64 2.93 -14.18
C SER A 63 14.31 3.48 -12.91
N HIS A 64 15.40 4.21 -13.04
CA HIS A 64 16.11 4.75 -11.88
C HIS A 64 15.34 5.83 -11.10
N LEU A 65 14.26 6.36 -11.67
CA LEU A 65 13.34 7.30 -11.02
C LEU A 65 12.07 6.61 -10.50
N TYR A 66 11.81 5.37 -10.93
CA TYR A 66 10.56 4.67 -10.67
C TYR A 66 10.71 3.66 -9.54
N SER A 67 11.06 4.17 -8.37
CA SER A 67 11.14 3.42 -7.12
C SER A 67 10.92 4.37 -5.94
N PHE A 68 10.65 3.82 -4.77
CA PHE A 68 10.61 4.64 -3.56
C PHE A 68 12.00 5.21 -3.26
N SER A 69 12.06 6.46 -2.83
CA SER A 69 13.33 7.12 -2.49
C SER A 69 14.08 6.44 -1.34
N PHE A 70 13.33 5.79 -0.45
CA PHE A 70 13.87 5.06 0.70
C PHE A 70 14.17 3.58 0.41
N GLU A 71 13.82 3.08 -0.78
CA GLU A 71 14.08 1.72 -1.23
C GLU A 71 14.51 1.74 -2.70
N PRO A 72 15.71 2.26 -3.01
CA PRO A 72 16.18 2.32 -4.38
C PRO A 72 16.50 0.92 -4.91
N LYS A 73 16.22 0.70 -6.19
CA LYS A 73 16.63 -0.49 -6.93
C LYS A 73 17.70 -0.09 -7.95
N HIS A 74 18.85 -0.75 -7.90
CA HIS A 74 20.02 -0.39 -8.73
C HIS A 74 20.25 -1.33 -9.92
N ASP A 75 19.57 -2.45 -9.97
CA ASP A 75 19.79 -3.54 -10.92
C ASP A 75 18.63 -3.68 -11.93
N TRP A 76 18.02 -2.57 -12.33
CA TRP A 76 17.01 -2.57 -13.39
C TRP A 76 17.57 -3.12 -14.69
N SER A 77 16.85 -4.04 -15.33
CA SER A 77 17.28 -4.67 -16.58
C SER A 77 17.16 -3.75 -17.80
N ARG A 78 16.31 -2.71 -17.70
CA ARG A 78 16.02 -1.78 -18.80
C ARG A 78 15.89 -0.35 -18.31
N LYS A 79 16.11 0.60 -19.24
CA LYS A 79 15.92 2.04 -18.98
C LYS A 79 14.46 2.36 -18.59
N PHE A 80 13.50 1.66 -19.20
CA PHE A 80 12.07 1.73 -18.84
C PHE A 80 11.64 0.35 -18.38
N GLY A 81 11.24 0.24 -17.11
CA GLY A 81 10.90 -1.04 -16.48
C GLY A 81 9.69 -1.70 -17.14
N LEU A 82 9.79 -2.99 -17.35
CA LEU A 82 8.67 -3.81 -17.78
C LEU A 82 7.75 -4.15 -16.61
N GLN A 83 6.49 -4.43 -16.91
CA GLN A 83 5.47 -4.76 -15.92
C GLN A 83 5.93 -5.84 -14.90
N PRO A 84 6.49 -6.99 -15.31
CA PRO A 84 6.87 -8.01 -14.35
C PRO A 84 7.95 -7.55 -13.36
N GLU A 85 8.93 -6.78 -13.82
CA GLU A 85 10.02 -6.30 -12.97
C GLU A 85 9.55 -5.25 -11.97
N ILE A 86 8.62 -4.39 -12.37
CA ILE A 86 7.99 -3.41 -11.46
C ILE A 86 7.13 -4.12 -10.43
N LEU A 87 6.34 -5.11 -10.83
CA LEU A 87 5.55 -5.89 -9.89
C LEU A 87 6.43 -6.65 -8.89
N ASP A 88 7.54 -7.25 -9.35
CA ASP A 88 8.52 -7.89 -8.48
C ASP A 88 9.12 -6.92 -7.46
N TYR A 89 9.39 -5.69 -7.87
CA TYR A 89 9.86 -4.63 -6.97
C TYR A 89 8.82 -4.33 -5.88
N MET A 90 7.54 -4.23 -6.24
CA MET A 90 6.47 -3.97 -5.27
C MET A 90 6.31 -5.14 -4.29
N GLN A 91 6.39 -6.37 -4.76
CA GLN A 91 6.36 -7.56 -3.92
C GLN A 91 7.58 -7.63 -2.99
N HIS A 92 8.77 -7.26 -3.48
CA HIS A 92 9.96 -7.13 -2.65
C HIS A 92 9.76 -6.14 -1.50
N CYS A 93 9.13 -4.99 -1.76
CA CYS A 93 8.83 -4.02 -0.71
C CYS A 93 7.86 -4.59 0.35
N VAL A 94 6.84 -5.33 -0.08
CA VAL A 94 5.91 -5.99 0.85
C VAL A 94 6.64 -6.97 1.76
N GLU A 95 7.54 -7.77 1.22
CA GLU A 95 8.33 -8.74 1.99
C GLU A 95 9.33 -8.06 2.92
N LYS A 96 10.12 -7.12 2.39
CA LYS A 96 11.16 -6.43 3.15
C LYS A 96 10.60 -5.68 4.35
N TYR A 97 9.47 -5.01 4.18
CA TYR A 97 8.83 -4.22 5.23
C TYR A 97 7.76 -5.00 6.00
N ASP A 98 7.64 -6.31 5.75
CA ASP A 98 6.72 -7.22 6.45
C ASP A 98 5.28 -6.70 6.49
N LEU A 99 4.74 -6.35 5.34
CA LEU A 99 3.41 -5.76 5.22
C LEU A 99 2.28 -6.79 5.06
N ALA A 100 2.60 -8.03 4.73
CA ALA A 100 1.60 -9.05 4.37
C ALA A 100 0.54 -9.25 5.45
N GLY A 101 0.92 -9.23 6.73
CA GLY A 101 -0.01 -9.35 7.85
C GLY A 101 -0.98 -8.18 8.01
N HIS A 102 -0.72 -7.06 7.37
CA HIS A 102 -1.58 -5.87 7.38
C HIS A 102 -2.50 -5.78 6.17
N ILE A 103 -2.35 -6.66 5.17
CA ILE A 103 -3.12 -6.62 3.93
C ILE A 103 -4.25 -7.62 3.99
N GLN A 104 -5.46 -7.17 3.71
CA GLN A 104 -6.63 -8.01 3.51
C GLN A 104 -6.98 -8.00 2.03
N PHE A 105 -6.67 -9.11 1.35
CA PHE A 105 -7.00 -9.31 -0.06
C PHE A 105 -8.47 -9.69 -0.25
N ASN A 106 -8.96 -9.52 -1.46
CA ASN A 106 -10.33 -9.81 -1.85
C ASN A 106 -11.36 -9.02 -0.99
N ASN A 107 -10.98 -7.81 -0.61
CA ASN A 107 -11.79 -6.87 0.17
C ASN A 107 -11.91 -5.55 -0.60
N GLU A 108 -12.96 -5.43 -1.39
CA GLU A 108 -13.26 -4.21 -2.14
C GLU A 108 -14.03 -3.22 -1.27
N VAL A 109 -13.51 -2.00 -1.15
CA VAL A 109 -14.18 -0.93 -0.42
C VAL A 109 -15.38 -0.42 -1.26
N ALA A 110 -16.57 -0.47 -0.66
CA ALA A 110 -17.79 0.04 -1.27
C ALA A 110 -18.05 1.50 -0.89
N SER A 111 -17.73 1.87 0.35
CA SER A 111 -17.96 3.23 0.85
C SER A 111 -17.03 3.59 2.00
N ALA A 112 -16.80 4.88 2.17
CA ALA A 112 -16.15 5.44 3.34
C ALA A 112 -16.94 6.68 3.76
N VAL A 113 -17.49 6.68 4.96
CA VAL A 113 -18.35 7.73 5.48
C VAL A 113 -17.74 8.32 6.75
N PHE A 114 -17.56 9.63 6.76
CA PHE A 114 -17.05 10.35 7.94
C PHE A 114 -18.14 10.59 8.96
N ASN A 115 -17.86 10.32 10.21
CA ASN A 115 -18.74 10.60 11.34
C ASN A 115 -18.18 11.76 12.16
N GLU A 116 -18.83 12.91 12.08
CA GLU A 116 -18.40 14.13 12.77
C GLU A 116 -18.49 14.03 14.28
N ALA A 117 -19.43 13.23 14.81
CA ALA A 117 -19.60 13.08 16.25
C ALA A 117 -18.45 12.30 16.90
N THR A 118 -17.84 11.37 16.16
CA THR A 118 -16.76 10.51 16.67
C THR A 118 -15.40 10.86 16.05
N ASN A 119 -15.38 11.74 15.03
CA ASN A 119 -14.20 12.07 14.22
C ASN A 119 -13.55 10.83 13.63
N THR A 120 -14.36 9.88 13.14
CA THR A 120 -13.90 8.63 12.55
C THR A 120 -14.52 8.39 11.19
N TRP A 121 -13.85 7.57 10.37
CA TRP A 121 -14.39 7.04 9.13
C TRP A 121 -14.96 5.65 9.36
N THR A 122 -16.13 5.40 8.82
CA THR A 122 -16.66 4.04 8.67
C THR A 122 -16.43 3.58 7.25
N VAL A 123 -15.58 2.57 7.10
CA VAL A 123 -15.25 1.96 5.81
C VAL A 123 -16.00 0.65 5.69
N THR A 124 -16.76 0.50 4.62
CA THR A 124 -17.58 -0.69 4.36
C THR A 124 -17.09 -1.35 3.08
N THR A 125 -16.90 -2.67 3.14
CA THR A 125 -16.56 -3.47 1.96
C THR A 125 -17.83 -3.98 1.27
N THR A 126 -17.67 -4.49 0.02
CA THR A 126 -18.79 -5.03 -0.76
C THR A 126 -19.43 -6.25 -0.13
N ASP A 127 -18.72 -6.94 0.75
CA ASP A 127 -19.22 -8.10 1.50
C ASP A 127 -19.83 -7.72 2.87
N GLY A 128 -19.85 -6.45 3.16
CA GLY A 128 -20.35 -5.90 4.44
C GLY A 128 -19.22 -5.57 5.39
#